data_0e1de938fd8eac13107e7ce10452550b
#
_entry.id   0e1de938fd8eac13107e7ce10452550b
#
_cell.length_a   1.000
_cell.length_b   1.000
_cell.length_c   1.000
_cell.angle_alpha   90.00
_cell.angle_beta   90.00
_cell.angle_gamma   90.00
#
_symmetry.space_group_name_H-M   'P 1'
#
loop_
_entity.id
_entity.type
_entity.pdbx_description
1 polymer ?
#
loop_
_entity_poly.entity_id
_entity_poly.type
_entity_poly.pdbx_seq_one_letter_code
_entity_poly.pdbx_strand_id
1 'polypeptide(L)'
;VVVAFGDHNYISLSKEKQMKLFSEYGAGDLDKFVRDIERYSVGMDEWLHRMGASHESKPNYPPYNYIKVDNITFKLELALAGFKKEEIKVYTENNKLFVEGKTAEKEELEYLHKGLATRDFTRVWTISDDVVLESVEYVDGVLTIVMKRVIPEHQKRKDWL
;
A
#
# COMPACT_ATOMS: atom_id res chain seq x y z
N VAL A 1 -3.23 1.40 -13.49
CA VAL A 1 -2.38 0.56 -14.33
C VAL A 1 -1.57 1.50 -15.22
N VAL A 2 -0.26 1.48 -15.09
CA VAL A 2 0.66 2.27 -15.90
C VAL A 2 1.15 1.36 -17.02
N VAL A 3 0.84 1.70 -18.26
CA VAL A 3 1.41 1.05 -19.44
C VAL A 3 2.51 1.98 -19.97
N ALA A 4 3.76 1.53 -19.93
CA ALA A 4 4.89 2.28 -20.49
C ALA A 4 5.01 1.97 -21.97
N PHE A 5 4.79 2.97 -22.82
CA PHE A 5 5.23 2.99 -24.21
C PHE A 5 6.30 4.07 -24.36
N GLY A 6 7.42 3.72 -24.97
CA GLY A 6 8.66 4.44 -25.16
C GLY A 6 8.62 5.97 -25.05
N ASP A 7 9.68 6.53 -24.47
CA ASP A 7 9.93 7.92 -24.14
C ASP A 7 9.09 8.54 -23.01
N HIS A 8 9.46 8.18 -21.75
CA HIS A 8 9.21 8.95 -20.51
C HIS A 8 7.79 9.49 -20.24
N ASN A 9 6.75 9.07 -20.96
CA ASN A 9 5.38 9.46 -20.68
C ASN A 9 4.63 8.34 -19.93
N TYR A 10 4.55 8.45 -18.61
CA TYR A 10 3.63 7.67 -17.81
C TYR A 10 2.19 8.11 -18.13
N ILE A 11 1.47 7.30 -18.90
CA ILE A 11 0.05 7.55 -19.16
C ILE A 11 -0.73 7.12 -17.91
N SER A 12 -1.07 8.09 -17.06
CA SER A 12 -2.10 7.90 -16.05
C SER A 12 -3.43 7.73 -16.78
N LEU A 13 -3.96 6.51 -16.83
CA LEU A 13 -5.31 6.26 -17.32
C LEU A 13 -6.29 7.06 -16.47
N SER A 14 -7.14 7.88 -17.11
CA SER A 14 -8.23 8.58 -16.41
C SER A 14 -9.12 7.59 -15.68
N LYS A 15 -9.80 8.01 -14.59
CA LYS A 15 -10.75 7.16 -13.85
C LYS A 15 -11.79 6.52 -14.77
N GLU A 16 -12.21 7.19 -15.83
CA GLU A 16 -13.13 6.66 -16.85
C GLU A 16 -12.53 5.50 -17.65
N LYS A 17 -11.26 5.58 -18.05
CA LYS A 17 -10.58 4.48 -18.75
C LYS A 17 -10.31 3.30 -17.82
N GLN A 18 -10.01 3.56 -16.55
CA GLN A 18 -9.88 2.50 -15.54
C GLN A 18 -11.23 1.80 -15.33
N MET A 19 -12.33 2.55 -15.18
CA MET A 19 -13.67 1.97 -15.05
C MET A 19 -14.08 1.20 -16.30
N LYS A 20 -13.73 1.64 -17.49
CA LYS A 20 -14.04 0.95 -18.74
C LYS A 20 -13.31 -0.39 -18.86
N LEU A 21 -12.04 -0.46 -18.39
CA LEU A 21 -11.28 -1.71 -18.33
C LEU A 21 -11.94 -2.74 -17.40
N PHE A 22 -12.49 -2.29 -16.28
CA PHE A 22 -13.18 -3.15 -15.30
C PHE A 22 -14.65 -3.38 -15.64
N SER A 23 -15.29 -2.57 -16.48
CA SER A 23 -16.71 -2.76 -16.88
C SER A 23 -16.90 -3.91 -17.88
N GLU A 24 -15.84 -4.41 -18.50
CA GLU A 24 -15.88 -5.61 -19.35
C GLU A 24 -15.96 -6.90 -18.53
N TYR A 25 -15.68 -6.82 -17.21
CA TYR A 25 -15.77 -7.95 -16.28
C TYR A 25 -16.93 -7.71 -15.32
N GLY A 26 -17.99 -8.53 -15.42
CA GLY A 26 -19.09 -8.54 -14.45
C GLY A 26 -18.66 -9.19 -13.12
N ALA A 27 -19.52 -9.11 -12.11
CA ALA A 27 -19.25 -9.67 -10.77
C ALA A 27 -18.99 -11.20 -10.75
N GLY A 28 -19.29 -11.93 -11.84
CA GLY A 28 -19.01 -13.35 -12.03
C GLY A 28 -17.75 -13.66 -12.85
N ASP A 29 -17.06 -12.64 -13.37
CA ASP A 29 -15.96 -12.81 -14.32
C ASP A 29 -14.57 -12.80 -13.67
N LEU A 30 -14.50 -12.83 -12.35
CA LEU A 30 -13.21 -12.84 -11.63
C LEU A 30 -12.34 -14.03 -12.04
N ASP A 31 -12.96 -15.22 -12.18
CA ASP A 31 -12.25 -16.42 -12.63
C ASP A 31 -11.75 -16.31 -14.07
N LYS A 32 -12.51 -15.62 -14.93
CA LYS A 32 -12.08 -15.34 -16.30
C LYS A 32 -10.92 -14.36 -16.31
N PHE A 33 -11.00 -13.29 -15.53
CA PHE A 33 -9.93 -12.30 -15.37
C PHE A 33 -8.64 -12.94 -14.85
N VAL A 34 -8.72 -13.80 -13.83
CA VAL A 34 -7.57 -14.54 -13.30
C VAL A 34 -6.95 -15.43 -14.38
N ARG A 35 -7.77 -16.23 -15.09
CA ARG A 35 -7.29 -17.09 -16.20
C ARG A 35 -6.65 -16.29 -17.33
N ASP A 36 -7.19 -15.12 -17.65
CA ASP A 36 -6.62 -14.26 -18.70
C ASP A 36 -5.26 -13.68 -18.25
N ILE A 37 -5.12 -13.30 -16.98
CA ILE A 37 -3.81 -12.89 -16.42
C ILE A 37 -2.81 -14.05 -16.50
N GLU A 38 -3.17 -15.25 -16.05
CA GLU A 38 -2.29 -16.43 -16.08
C GLU A 38 -1.87 -16.78 -17.52
N ARG A 39 -2.75 -16.60 -18.48
CA ARG A 39 -2.49 -16.93 -19.89
C ARG A 39 -1.54 -15.94 -20.59
N TYR A 40 -1.61 -14.65 -20.23
CA TYR A 40 -0.87 -13.58 -20.91
C TYR A 40 0.26 -12.96 -20.09
N SER A 41 0.53 -13.49 -18.89
CA SER A 41 1.56 -12.96 -18.00
C SER A 41 2.41 -14.10 -17.42
N VAL A 42 3.68 -13.82 -17.23
CA VAL A 42 4.62 -14.75 -16.59
C VAL A 42 4.93 -14.27 -15.19
N GLY A 43 4.74 -15.12 -14.15
CA GLY A 43 5.05 -14.80 -12.76
C GLY A 43 4.01 -13.92 -12.06
N MET A 44 2.81 -13.73 -12.64
CA MET A 44 1.73 -12.95 -12.03
C MET A 44 0.92 -13.75 -11.01
N ASP A 45 1.02 -15.06 -11.02
CA ASP A 45 0.42 -15.98 -10.04
C ASP A 45 0.84 -15.64 -8.60
N GLU A 46 2.12 -15.44 -8.38
CA GLU A 46 2.64 -15.04 -7.08
C GLU A 46 2.19 -13.63 -6.68
N TRP A 47 2.12 -12.71 -7.63
CA TRP A 47 1.60 -11.36 -7.40
C TRP A 47 0.11 -11.40 -6.99
N LEU A 48 -0.72 -12.18 -7.67
CA LEU A 48 -2.13 -12.39 -7.33
C LEU A 48 -2.29 -13.02 -5.94
N HIS A 49 -1.45 -14.01 -5.62
CA HIS A 49 -1.45 -14.66 -4.30
C HIS A 49 -1.10 -13.67 -3.18
N ARG A 50 -0.08 -12.82 -3.39
CA ARG A 50 0.28 -11.74 -2.44
C ARG A 50 -0.85 -10.73 -2.27
N MET A 51 -1.53 -10.37 -3.34
CA MET A 51 -2.72 -9.48 -3.30
C MET A 51 -3.87 -10.11 -2.51
N GLY A 52 -4.19 -11.38 -2.77
CA GLY A 52 -5.25 -12.10 -2.07
C GLY A 52 -5.03 -12.15 -0.56
N ALA A 53 -3.82 -12.47 -0.12
CA ALA A 53 -3.47 -12.51 1.30
C ALA A 53 -3.55 -11.14 2.02
N SER A 54 -3.61 -10.03 1.27
CA SER A 54 -3.72 -8.68 1.84
C SER A 54 -5.17 -8.27 2.14
N HIS A 55 -6.16 -9.01 1.65
CA HIS A 55 -7.59 -8.67 1.76
C HIS A 55 -8.31 -9.30 2.96
N GLU A 56 -7.60 -9.98 3.87
CA GLU A 56 -8.22 -10.37 5.13
C GLU A 56 -8.74 -9.12 5.86
N SER A 57 -9.98 -9.17 6.32
CA SER A 57 -10.67 -8.05 6.98
C SER A 57 -9.88 -7.55 8.17
N LYS A 58 -9.17 -6.45 7.98
CA LYS A 58 -8.31 -5.84 9.01
C LYS A 58 -9.09 -4.79 9.78
N PRO A 59 -8.92 -4.70 11.10
CA PRO A 59 -9.58 -3.67 11.90
C PRO A 59 -9.26 -2.28 11.34
N ASN A 60 -10.26 -1.37 11.35
CA ASN A 60 -10.13 0.01 10.88
C ASN A 60 -9.23 0.90 11.77
N TYR A 61 -8.33 0.30 12.54
CA TYR A 61 -7.44 1.02 13.43
C TYR A 61 -5.96 0.72 13.09
N PRO A 62 -5.10 1.72 13.15
CA PRO A 62 -5.40 3.16 13.32
C PRO A 62 -6.06 3.78 12.08
N PRO A 63 -6.75 4.95 12.22
CA PRO A 63 -7.22 5.73 11.07
C PRO A 63 -6.03 6.18 10.23
N TYR A 64 -6.21 6.18 8.90
CA TYR A 64 -5.15 6.58 7.99
C TYR A 64 -5.71 7.25 6.74
N ASN A 65 -4.87 8.08 6.12
CA ASN A 65 -5.08 8.64 4.80
C ASN A 65 -4.06 8.03 3.83
N TYR A 66 -4.50 7.68 2.63
CA TYR A 66 -3.64 7.34 1.53
C TYR A 66 -3.78 8.40 0.44
N ILE A 67 -2.70 9.11 0.15
CA ILE A 67 -2.68 10.31 -0.68
C ILE A 67 -1.77 10.07 -1.87
N LYS A 68 -2.30 10.31 -3.07
CA LYS A 68 -1.49 10.42 -4.28
C LYS A 68 -1.09 11.90 -4.44
N VAL A 69 0.19 12.20 -4.18
CA VAL A 69 0.73 13.57 -4.29
C VAL A 69 0.90 13.94 -5.76
N ASP A 70 1.52 13.04 -6.54
CA ASP A 70 1.70 13.16 -7.98
C ASP A 70 1.71 11.77 -8.65
N ASN A 71 2.20 11.67 -9.90
CA ASN A 71 2.16 10.39 -10.64
C ASN A 71 3.14 9.34 -10.12
N ILE A 72 4.15 9.74 -9.36
CA ILE A 72 5.20 8.87 -8.83
C ILE A 72 5.32 8.90 -7.32
N THR A 73 4.69 9.89 -6.63
CA THR A 73 4.82 10.10 -5.19
C THR A 73 3.50 9.80 -4.49
N PHE A 74 3.58 8.98 -3.46
CA PHE A 74 2.46 8.58 -2.61
C PHE A 74 2.79 8.88 -1.16
N LYS A 75 1.79 9.26 -0.39
CA LYS A 75 1.92 9.54 1.05
C LYS A 75 0.88 8.75 1.83
N LEU A 76 1.30 8.15 2.91
CA LEU A 76 0.46 7.47 3.88
C LEU A 76 0.58 8.22 5.21
N GLU A 77 -0.54 8.63 5.78
CA GLU A 77 -0.61 9.30 7.08
C GLU A 77 -1.44 8.45 8.03
N LEU A 78 -0.87 8.11 9.19
CA LEU A 78 -1.57 7.38 10.25
C LEU A 78 -1.73 8.25 11.49
N ALA A 79 -2.93 8.32 12.04
CA ALA A 79 -3.20 9.00 13.30
C ALA A 79 -2.83 8.07 14.47
N LEU A 80 -1.69 8.36 15.11
CA LEU A 80 -1.12 7.57 16.19
C LEU A 80 -0.98 8.40 17.48
N ALA A 81 -1.93 9.30 17.72
CA ALA A 81 -1.97 10.09 18.95
C ALA A 81 -1.93 9.18 20.19
N GLY A 82 -1.03 9.47 21.13
CA GLY A 82 -0.84 8.67 22.35
C GLY A 82 0.26 7.60 22.27
N PHE A 83 0.86 7.38 21.09
CA PHE A 83 2.07 6.55 20.97
C PHE A 83 3.33 7.40 21.08
N LYS A 84 4.37 6.83 21.69
CA LYS A 84 5.73 7.36 21.63
C LYS A 84 6.41 6.85 20.37
N LYS A 85 7.42 7.55 19.90
CA LYS A 85 8.17 7.17 18.69
C LYS A 85 8.78 5.77 18.80
N GLU A 86 9.26 5.42 19.99
CA GLU A 86 9.90 4.13 20.31
C GLU A 86 8.91 2.96 20.32
N GLU A 87 7.62 3.24 20.41
CA GLU A 87 6.52 2.27 20.39
C GLU A 87 6.05 1.93 18.98
N ILE A 88 6.56 2.66 17.97
CA ILE A 88 6.18 2.51 16.58
C ILE A 88 7.33 1.86 15.81
N LYS A 89 7.01 0.84 15.01
CA LYS A 89 7.94 0.21 14.09
C LYS A 89 7.40 0.31 12.66
N VAL A 90 8.27 0.74 11.76
CA VAL A 90 7.97 0.81 10.32
C VAL A 90 9.08 0.06 9.59
N TYR A 91 8.70 -0.94 8.78
CA TYR A 91 9.67 -1.70 7.99
C TYR A 91 9.01 -2.27 6.73
N THR A 92 9.84 -2.67 5.78
CA THR A 92 9.39 -3.33 4.56
C THR A 92 10.01 -4.71 4.46
N GLU A 93 9.20 -5.68 4.07
CA GLU A 93 9.62 -7.05 3.84
C GLU A 93 8.73 -7.69 2.78
N ASN A 94 9.31 -8.43 1.83
CA ASN A 94 8.58 -9.16 0.79
C ASN A 94 7.49 -8.33 0.09
N ASN A 95 7.84 -7.14 -0.37
CA ASN A 95 6.93 -6.19 -1.01
C ASN A 95 5.72 -5.80 -0.16
N LYS A 96 5.90 -5.81 1.14
CA LYS A 96 4.91 -5.34 2.11
C LYS A 96 5.51 -4.27 2.98
N LEU A 97 4.73 -3.24 3.26
CA LEU A 97 5.00 -2.21 4.25
C LEU A 97 4.27 -2.59 5.53
N PHE A 98 5.01 -2.73 6.60
CA PHE A 98 4.48 -3.01 7.95
C PHE A 98 4.57 -1.76 8.79
N VAL A 99 3.50 -1.48 9.51
CA VAL A 99 3.46 -0.47 10.58
C VAL A 99 2.88 -1.14 11.81
N GLU A 100 3.68 -1.20 12.86
CA GLU A 100 3.31 -1.80 14.14
C GLU A 100 3.36 -0.74 15.22
N GLY A 101 2.39 -0.73 16.10
CA GLY A 101 2.38 0.03 17.34
C GLY A 101 2.16 -0.90 18.52
N LYS A 102 3.05 -0.82 19.50
CA LYS A 102 2.93 -1.55 20.78
C LYS A 102 2.99 -0.56 21.90
N THR A 103 1.94 -0.53 22.70
CA THR A 103 1.86 0.35 23.87
C THR A 103 2.62 -0.26 25.03
N ALA A 104 3.62 0.45 25.54
CA ALA A 104 4.22 0.11 26.81
C ALA A 104 3.21 0.42 27.92
N GLU A 105 3.09 -0.47 28.89
CA GLU A 105 2.26 -0.41 30.11
C GLU A 105 0.96 0.42 30.06
N LYS A 106 -0.15 -0.27 30.26
CA LYS A 106 -1.45 0.36 30.54
C LYS A 106 -1.51 0.66 32.02
N GLU A 107 -1.50 1.93 32.39
CA GLU A 107 -1.96 2.33 33.72
C GLU A 107 -3.41 1.89 33.87
N GLU A 108 -3.74 1.18 34.93
CA GLU A 108 -5.11 0.85 35.32
C GLU A 108 -5.79 2.12 35.87
N LEU A 109 -6.24 2.96 34.93
CA LEU A 109 -7.01 4.16 35.28
C LEU A 109 -8.50 3.90 35.06
N GLU A 110 -9.34 4.41 35.97
CA GLU A 110 -10.78 4.42 35.81
C GLU A 110 -11.16 5.57 34.87
N TYR A 111 -11.54 5.24 33.63
CA TYR A 111 -11.95 6.24 32.63
C TYR A 111 -13.45 6.51 32.72
N LEU A 112 -13.86 7.73 33.02
CA LEU A 112 -15.25 8.16 32.88
C LEU A 112 -15.69 8.19 31.40
N HIS A 113 -14.75 8.47 30.50
CA HIS A 113 -14.93 8.35 29.06
C HIS A 113 -13.57 8.09 28.39
N LYS A 114 -13.48 7.07 27.53
CA LYS A 114 -12.26 6.74 26.79
C LYS A 114 -12.49 6.89 25.30
N GLY A 115 -12.21 8.08 24.76
CA GLY A 115 -12.31 8.39 23.33
C GLY A 115 -11.06 8.12 22.52
N LEU A 116 -9.88 8.15 23.17
CA LEU A 116 -8.60 7.84 22.51
C LEU A 116 -8.32 6.32 22.62
N ALA A 117 -8.24 5.66 21.48
CA ALA A 117 -7.91 4.25 21.41
C ALA A 117 -6.40 4.09 21.23
N THR A 118 -5.66 3.96 22.34
CA THR A 118 -4.27 3.45 22.32
C THR A 118 -4.31 1.95 22.53
N ARG A 119 -4.16 1.20 21.45
CA ARG A 119 -4.11 -0.27 21.47
C ARG A 119 -3.07 -0.77 20.49
N ASP A 120 -2.50 -1.92 20.80
CA ASP A 120 -1.56 -2.58 19.90
C ASP A 120 -2.20 -2.82 18.54
N PHE A 121 -1.43 -2.60 17.48
CA PHE A 121 -1.88 -2.83 16.12
C PHE A 121 -0.73 -3.27 15.23
N THR A 122 -1.10 -3.97 14.16
CA THR A 122 -0.23 -4.24 13.02
C THR A 122 -1.02 -3.92 11.75
N ARG A 123 -0.50 -3.04 10.93
CA ARG A 123 -1.05 -2.70 9.62
C ARG A 123 -0.07 -3.12 8.54
N VAL A 124 -0.60 -3.66 7.46
CA VAL A 124 0.21 -4.14 6.34
C VAL A 124 -0.39 -3.60 5.05
N TRP A 125 0.45 -3.06 4.19
CA TRP A 125 0.10 -2.68 2.81
C TRP A 125 1.01 -3.42 1.85
N THR A 126 0.45 -3.91 0.75
CA THR A 126 1.24 -4.44 -0.35
C THR A 126 1.76 -3.27 -1.17
N ILE A 127 3.06 -3.27 -1.44
CA ILE A 127 3.74 -2.30 -2.30
C ILE A 127 4.23 -3.01 -3.55
N SER A 128 4.21 -2.33 -4.70
CA SER A 128 4.72 -2.91 -5.94
C SER A 128 6.25 -2.84 -5.99
N ASP A 129 6.86 -3.67 -6.84
CA ASP A 129 8.32 -3.80 -6.96
C ASP A 129 9.01 -2.50 -7.39
N ASP A 130 8.25 -1.58 -7.99
CA ASP A 130 8.71 -0.27 -8.45
C ASP A 130 8.51 0.85 -7.42
N VAL A 131 8.03 0.53 -6.21
CA VAL A 131 7.78 1.50 -5.14
C VAL A 131 8.78 1.31 -4.02
N VAL A 132 9.45 2.39 -3.65
CA VAL A 132 10.40 2.46 -2.53
C VAL A 132 9.95 3.47 -1.49
N LEU A 133 10.32 3.25 -0.24
CA LEU A 133 10.15 4.25 0.82
C LEU A 133 11.18 5.35 0.63
N GLU A 134 10.73 6.61 0.68
CA GLU A 134 11.59 7.80 0.60
C GLU A 134 11.85 8.39 1.99
N SER A 135 10.81 8.55 2.80
CA SER A 135 10.94 9.03 4.18
C SER A 135 9.87 8.48 5.11
N VAL A 136 10.19 8.47 6.39
CA VAL A 136 9.27 8.14 7.48
C VAL A 136 9.46 9.15 8.60
N GLU A 137 8.42 9.87 8.94
CA GLU A 137 8.41 10.91 9.97
C GLU A 137 7.27 10.70 10.94
N TYR A 138 7.52 10.95 12.23
CA TYR A 138 6.50 10.96 13.25
C TYR A 138 6.52 12.27 14.01
N VAL A 139 5.49 13.08 13.79
CA VAL A 139 5.36 14.42 14.36
C VAL A 139 3.93 14.64 14.84
N ASP A 140 3.76 15.21 16.02
CA ASP A 140 2.46 15.61 16.59
C ASP A 140 1.39 14.49 16.59
N GLY A 141 1.81 13.26 16.79
CA GLY A 141 0.91 12.09 16.81
C GLY A 141 0.48 11.60 15.42
N VAL A 142 1.10 12.08 14.36
CA VAL A 142 0.88 11.63 12.98
C VAL A 142 2.14 10.99 12.45
N LEU A 143 2.03 9.74 12.00
CA LEU A 143 3.07 9.04 11.26
C LEU A 143 2.86 9.29 9.78
N THR A 144 3.84 9.91 9.14
CA THR A 144 3.86 10.19 7.70
C THR A 144 4.90 9.31 7.02
N ILE A 145 4.48 8.55 6.02
CA ILE A 145 5.35 7.69 5.21
C ILE A 145 5.23 8.17 3.76
N VAL A 146 6.36 8.60 3.19
CA VAL A 146 6.44 9.00 1.78
C VAL A 146 7.05 7.85 0.98
N MET A 147 6.37 7.50 -0.09
CA MET A 147 6.78 6.44 -1.02
C MET A 147 6.90 7.00 -2.43
N LYS A 148 7.87 6.51 -3.17
CA LYS A 148 8.12 6.96 -4.54
C LYS A 148 8.24 5.79 -5.49
N ARG A 149 7.63 5.94 -6.66
CA ARG A 149 7.79 4.99 -7.75
C ARG A 149 9.11 5.24 -8.46
N VAL A 150 9.91 4.21 -8.60
CA VAL A 150 11.17 4.20 -9.36
C VAL A 150 11.09 3.10 -10.40
N ILE A 151 11.75 3.27 -11.54
CA ILE A 151 11.85 2.21 -12.56
C ILE A 151 13.04 1.33 -12.20
N PRO A 152 12.83 0.07 -11.77
CA PRO A 152 13.92 -0.86 -11.50
C PRO A 152 14.77 -1.11 -12.76
N GLU A 153 16.05 -1.42 -12.59
CA GLU A 153 16.99 -1.66 -13.70
C GLU A 153 16.53 -2.79 -14.64
N HIS A 154 15.85 -3.81 -14.09
CA HIS A 154 15.35 -4.92 -14.89
C HIS A 154 14.13 -4.57 -15.76
N GLN A 155 13.47 -3.45 -15.47
CA GLN A 155 12.32 -2.93 -16.24
C GLN A 155 12.75 -1.89 -17.30
N LYS A 156 14.01 -1.46 -17.27
CA LYS A 156 14.54 -0.59 -18.33
C LYS A 156 14.66 -1.35 -19.63
N ARG A 157 14.40 -0.66 -20.74
CA ARG A 157 14.59 -1.24 -22.08
C ARG A 157 16.02 -1.75 -22.22
N LYS A 158 16.16 -3.00 -22.60
CA LYS A 158 17.43 -3.63 -23.01
C LYS A 158 17.25 -4.18 -24.40
N ASP A 159 18.05 -3.67 -25.32
CA ASP A 159 18.09 -4.20 -26.68
C ASP A 159 19.01 -5.42 -26.70
N TRP A 160 18.47 -6.55 -27.11
CA TRP A 160 19.21 -7.81 -27.16
C TRP A 160 19.65 -8.20 -28.58
N LEU A 161 19.10 -7.52 -29.64
CA LEU A 161 19.42 -7.65 -31.06
C LEU A 161 19.29 -6.28 -31.74
#